data_f7d2d1061c173ff2eb8eec6ea76ee7dc
#
_entry.id   f7d2d1061c173ff2eb8eec6ea76ee7dc
#
_cell.length_a   1.000
_cell.length_b   1.000
_cell.length_c   1.000
_cell.angle_alpha   90.00
_cell.angle_beta   90.00
_cell.angle_gamma   90.00
#
_symmetry.space_group_name_H-M   'P 1'
#
loop_
_entity.id
_entity.type
_entity.pdbx_description
1 polymer ?
#
loop_
_entity_poly.entity_id
_entity_poly.type
_entity_poly.pdbx_seq_one_letter_code
_entity_poly.pdbx_strand_id
1 'polypeptide(L)'
;GPYVTGSTASFLYQVPPVEEYQRQIRRLSRSLPYLTARDAAGRMLGYACAHPWRYGRDAYAWDVETTIYLAPDARRMGVGSMLYHALLAALARQGYWNAYGVLADPNPESEAFHTAFGFVCEARQKRSGYKSGWQGVSYWLLALREGQEEPQALPAPLAKGQMEEILAAARLGKGWKEIAEGSSRAAARAKTE
;
A
#
# COMPACT_ATOMS: atom_id res chain seq x y z
N GLY A 1 -11.11 -4.49 -15.15
CA GLY A 1 -10.02 -5.47 -15.11
C GLY A 1 -10.46 -6.75 -14.41
N PRO A 2 -9.68 -7.83 -14.50
CA PRO A 2 -10.09 -9.19 -14.10
C PRO A 2 -10.57 -9.29 -12.65
N TYR A 3 -10.04 -8.51 -11.74
CA TYR A 3 -10.47 -8.48 -10.35
C TYR A 3 -11.86 -7.88 -10.12
N VAL A 4 -12.30 -6.98 -11.01
CA VAL A 4 -13.65 -6.39 -10.92
C VAL A 4 -14.67 -7.34 -11.53
N THR A 5 -14.41 -7.92 -12.69
CA THR A 5 -15.41 -8.71 -13.43
C THR A 5 -15.37 -10.20 -13.12
N GLY A 6 -14.23 -10.72 -12.67
CA GLY A 6 -14.01 -12.18 -12.53
C GLY A 6 -13.73 -12.65 -11.10
N SER A 7 -13.80 -11.77 -10.08
CA SER A 7 -13.53 -12.19 -8.70
C SER A 7 -14.26 -11.34 -7.67
N THR A 8 -14.25 -11.81 -6.43
CA THR A 8 -14.74 -11.08 -5.24
C THR A 8 -13.65 -10.25 -4.56
N ALA A 9 -12.41 -10.27 -5.06
CA ALA A 9 -11.29 -9.49 -4.52
C ALA A 9 -11.48 -7.96 -4.69
N SER A 10 -12.39 -7.55 -5.55
CA SER A 10 -12.86 -6.16 -5.65
C SER A 10 -14.37 -6.14 -5.53
N PHE A 11 -14.91 -5.25 -4.69
CA PHE A 11 -16.36 -5.10 -4.51
C PHE A 11 -17.02 -4.15 -5.52
N LEU A 12 -16.28 -3.68 -6.51
CA LEU A 12 -16.85 -2.96 -7.64
C LEU A 12 -17.62 -3.94 -8.54
N TYR A 13 -18.81 -3.55 -8.99
CA TYR A 13 -19.62 -4.31 -9.95
C TYR A 13 -19.16 -4.11 -11.38
N GLN A 14 -18.70 -2.89 -11.70
CA GLN A 14 -18.27 -2.49 -13.03
C GLN A 14 -16.89 -1.86 -12.98
N VAL A 15 -16.13 -2.03 -14.06
CA VAL A 15 -14.85 -1.34 -14.22
C VAL A 15 -15.14 0.15 -14.44
N PRO A 16 -14.59 1.04 -13.60
CA PRO A 16 -14.78 2.48 -13.80
C PRO A 16 -14.28 2.94 -15.18
N PRO A 17 -14.87 3.99 -15.77
CA PRO A 17 -14.34 4.62 -16.98
C PRO A 17 -12.88 5.02 -16.79
N VAL A 18 -12.11 4.96 -17.89
CA VAL A 18 -10.65 5.25 -17.84
C VAL A 18 -10.39 6.66 -17.32
N GLU A 19 -11.18 7.64 -17.73
CA GLU A 19 -11.05 9.04 -17.33
C GLU A 19 -11.30 9.23 -15.83
N GLU A 20 -12.26 8.51 -15.26
CA GLU A 20 -12.55 8.54 -13.83
C GLU A 20 -11.41 7.94 -13.03
N TYR A 21 -10.90 6.78 -13.47
CA TYR A 21 -9.75 6.12 -12.84
C TYR A 21 -8.49 6.98 -12.92
N GLN A 22 -8.25 7.63 -14.05
CA GLN A 22 -7.14 8.59 -14.21
C GLN A 22 -7.29 9.80 -13.27
N ARG A 23 -8.52 10.34 -13.11
CA ARG A 23 -8.75 11.43 -12.14
C ARG A 23 -8.45 10.99 -10.72
N GLN A 24 -8.86 9.77 -10.34
CA GLN A 24 -8.57 9.21 -9.03
C GLN A 24 -7.06 9.04 -8.81
N ILE A 25 -6.33 8.46 -9.76
CA ILE A 25 -4.88 8.32 -9.69
C ILE A 25 -4.23 9.70 -9.52
N ARG A 26 -4.54 10.68 -10.38
CA ARG A 26 -3.98 12.03 -10.27
C ARG A 26 -4.25 12.69 -8.93
N ARG A 27 -5.44 12.45 -8.34
CA ARG A 27 -5.78 12.97 -7.01
C ARG A 27 -4.93 12.33 -5.92
N LEU A 28 -4.83 11.00 -5.90
CA LEU A 28 -4.07 10.25 -4.90
C LEU A 28 -2.57 10.55 -4.99
N SER A 29 -2.01 10.57 -6.19
CA SER A 29 -0.58 10.76 -6.43
C SER A 29 -0.05 12.16 -6.06
N ARG A 30 -0.93 13.08 -5.65
CA ARG A 30 -0.49 14.41 -5.13
C ARG A 30 0.16 14.31 -3.75
N SER A 31 -0.25 13.35 -2.94
CA SER A 31 0.19 13.21 -1.55
C SER A 31 0.54 11.79 -1.14
N LEU A 32 0.01 10.80 -1.83
CA LEU A 32 0.17 9.39 -1.51
C LEU A 32 0.91 8.65 -2.62
N PRO A 33 1.73 7.63 -2.28
CA PRO A 33 2.42 6.82 -3.28
C PRO A 33 1.43 6.03 -4.14
N TYR A 34 1.62 6.05 -5.45
CA TYR A 34 0.96 5.20 -6.43
C TYR A 34 2.04 4.58 -7.32
N LEU A 35 2.41 3.34 -7.02
CA LEU A 35 3.53 2.64 -7.64
C LEU A 35 3.03 1.65 -8.69
N THR A 36 3.72 1.58 -9.83
CA THR A 36 3.43 0.60 -10.88
C THR A 36 4.68 -0.19 -11.23
N ALA A 37 4.51 -1.49 -11.51
CA ALA A 37 5.56 -2.32 -12.08
C ALA A 37 5.23 -2.65 -13.54
N ARG A 38 6.23 -2.55 -14.41
CA ARG A 38 6.14 -2.90 -15.82
C ARG A 38 7.32 -3.80 -16.21
N ASP A 39 7.11 -4.68 -17.17
CA ASP A 39 8.21 -5.44 -17.77
C ASP A 39 8.98 -4.61 -18.81
N ALA A 40 10.02 -5.19 -19.41
CA ALA A 40 10.84 -4.53 -20.41
C ALA A 40 10.07 -4.14 -21.69
N ALA A 41 8.97 -4.80 -21.98
CA ALA A 41 8.08 -4.47 -23.10
C ALA A 41 7.03 -3.39 -22.73
N GLY A 42 7.06 -2.87 -21.49
CA GLY A 42 6.14 -1.84 -21.01
C GLY A 42 4.79 -2.38 -20.53
N ARG A 43 4.57 -3.70 -20.52
CA ARG A 43 3.34 -4.33 -20.04
C ARG A 43 3.21 -4.15 -18.54
N MET A 44 2.02 -3.81 -18.06
CA MET A 44 1.73 -3.66 -16.64
C MET A 44 1.74 -5.02 -15.92
N LEU A 45 2.61 -5.18 -14.96
CA LEU A 45 2.70 -6.35 -14.09
C LEU A 45 1.88 -6.21 -12.81
N GLY A 46 1.66 -4.98 -12.35
CA GLY A 46 0.88 -4.70 -11.16
C GLY A 46 1.04 -3.27 -10.66
N TYR A 47 0.33 -2.96 -9.60
CA TYR A 47 0.44 -1.69 -8.90
C TYR A 47 0.19 -1.86 -7.41
N ALA A 48 0.74 -0.93 -6.62
CA ALA A 48 0.45 -0.76 -5.21
C ALA A 48 0.26 0.72 -4.90
N CYS A 49 -0.74 1.06 -4.10
CA CYS A 49 -1.03 2.44 -3.74
C CYS A 49 -1.63 2.53 -2.33
N ALA A 50 -1.74 3.77 -1.84
CA ALA A 50 -2.43 4.05 -0.59
C ALA A 50 -3.60 5.00 -0.81
N HIS A 51 -4.57 4.92 0.10
CA HIS A 51 -5.74 5.78 0.19
C HIS A 51 -5.87 6.32 1.61
N PRO A 52 -6.47 7.50 1.82
CA PRO A 52 -6.80 7.96 3.16
C PRO A 52 -7.75 6.97 3.85
N TRP A 53 -7.43 6.59 5.08
CA TRP A 53 -8.30 5.74 5.89
C TRP A 53 -9.60 6.46 6.23
N ARG A 54 -10.73 5.74 6.25
CA ARG A 54 -12.04 6.28 6.66
C ARG A 54 -12.41 7.59 5.97
N TYR A 55 -12.16 7.68 4.66
CA TYR A 55 -12.45 8.87 3.83
C TYR A 55 -11.67 10.13 4.22
N GLY A 56 -10.52 9.99 4.90
CA GLY A 56 -9.64 11.11 5.24
C GLY A 56 -10.22 12.08 6.27
N ARG A 57 -10.98 11.58 7.26
CA ARG A 57 -11.38 12.39 8.41
C ARG A 57 -10.15 12.76 9.24
N ASP A 58 -10.08 13.96 9.74
CA ASP A 58 -8.87 14.57 10.36
C ASP A 58 -8.25 13.72 11.47
N ALA A 59 -9.05 13.07 12.32
CA ALA A 59 -8.55 12.19 13.37
C ALA A 59 -7.85 10.92 12.86
N TYR A 60 -8.01 10.57 11.58
CA TYR A 60 -7.34 9.44 10.92
C TYR A 60 -6.23 9.91 9.97
N ALA A 61 -5.71 11.13 10.14
CA ALA A 61 -4.71 11.70 9.24
C ALA A 61 -3.41 10.89 9.17
N TRP A 62 -3.10 10.10 10.20
CA TRP A 62 -1.90 9.25 10.26
C TRP A 62 -2.13 7.82 9.80
N ASP A 63 -3.33 7.51 9.34
CA ASP A 63 -3.75 6.18 8.92
C ASP A 63 -4.00 6.13 7.41
N VAL A 64 -3.58 5.04 6.78
CA VAL A 64 -3.82 4.80 5.36
C VAL A 64 -4.33 3.39 5.10
N GLU A 65 -5.15 3.23 4.08
CA GLU A 65 -5.49 1.94 3.50
C GLU A 65 -4.56 1.66 2.32
N THR A 66 -3.98 0.48 2.27
CA THR A 66 -3.12 0.03 1.18
C THR A 66 -3.85 -0.90 0.23
N THR A 67 -3.51 -0.81 -1.03
CA THR A 67 -4.07 -1.66 -2.10
C THR A 67 -2.93 -2.20 -2.96
N ILE A 68 -2.98 -3.49 -3.27
CA ILE A 68 -2.06 -4.13 -4.22
C ILE A 68 -2.81 -5.07 -5.16
N TYR A 69 -2.54 -4.95 -6.45
CA TYR A 69 -3.03 -5.87 -7.48
C TYR A 69 -1.91 -6.23 -8.45
N LEU A 70 -1.81 -7.51 -8.78
CA LEU A 70 -0.84 -8.04 -9.75
C LEU A 70 -1.56 -8.67 -10.93
N ALA A 71 -0.96 -8.61 -12.11
CA ALA A 71 -1.39 -9.46 -13.21
C ALA A 71 -1.25 -10.94 -12.80
N PRO A 72 -2.19 -11.83 -13.20
CA PRO A 72 -2.16 -13.22 -12.77
C PRO A 72 -0.83 -13.92 -13.07
N ASP A 73 -0.23 -13.63 -14.21
CA ASP A 73 1.04 -14.18 -14.69
C ASP A 73 2.28 -13.50 -14.07
N ALA A 74 2.11 -12.40 -13.33
CA ALA A 74 3.18 -11.72 -12.60
C ALA A 74 3.28 -12.14 -11.11
N ARG A 75 2.42 -13.05 -10.67
CA ARG A 75 2.45 -13.58 -9.31
C ARG A 75 3.67 -14.47 -9.08
N ARG A 76 4.14 -14.53 -7.82
CA ARG A 76 5.30 -15.33 -7.39
C ARG A 76 6.63 -14.99 -8.08
N MET A 77 6.71 -13.86 -8.78
CA MET A 77 7.92 -13.34 -9.42
C MET A 77 8.64 -12.27 -8.57
N GLY A 78 8.27 -12.08 -7.32
CA GLY A 78 8.82 -11.05 -6.44
C GLY A 78 8.28 -9.63 -6.68
N VAL A 79 7.52 -9.40 -7.75
CA VAL A 79 6.98 -8.08 -8.12
C VAL A 79 6.12 -7.48 -7.01
N GLY A 80 5.24 -8.29 -6.40
CA GLY A 80 4.38 -7.85 -5.31
C GLY A 80 5.17 -7.43 -4.09
N SER A 81 6.17 -8.22 -3.71
CA SER A 81 7.03 -7.90 -2.57
C SER A 81 7.81 -6.63 -2.79
N MET A 82 8.41 -6.45 -3.97
CA MET A 82 9.13 -5.23 -4.32
C MET A 82 8.24 -3.99 -4.24
N LEU A 83 7.05 -4.02 -4.86
CA LEU A 83 6.09 -2.91 -4.83
C LEU A 83 5.65 -2.59 -3.40
N TYR A 84 5.39 -3.61 -2.60
CA TYR A 84 4.83 -3.42 -1.26
C TYR A 84 5.88 -2.96 -0.26
N HIS A 85 7.13 -3.44 -0.35
CA HIS A 85 8.25 -2.88 0.42
C HIS A 85 8.46 -1.39 0.09
N ALA A 86 8.45 -1.02 -1.19
CA ALA A 86 8.57 0.38 -1.59
C ALA A 86 7.41 1.23 -1.08
N LEU A 87 6.17 0.74 -1.17
CA LEU A 87 4.98 1.44 -0.69
C LEU A 87 5.07 1.69 0.82
N LEU A 88 5.30 0.66 1.63
CA LEU A 88 5.34 0.76 3.10
C LEU A 88 6.48 1.67 3.56
N ALA A 89 7.66 1.57 2.94
CA ALA A 89 8.78 2.44 3.24
C ALA A 89 8.48 3.92 2.91
N ALA A 90 7.81 4.17 1.79
CA ALA A 90 7.39 5.52 1.42
C ALA A 90 6.41 6.10 2.44
N LEU A 91 5.39 5.33 2.85
CA LEU A 91 4.41 5.74 3.86
C LEU A 91 5.06 6.01 5.22
N ALA A 92 5.97 5.14 5.67
CA ALA A 92 6.70 5.34 6.91
C ALA A 92 7.55 6.64 6.88
N ARG A 93 8.24 6.92 5.77
CA ARG A 93 9.01 8.17 5.57
C ARG A 93 8.12 9.42 5.47
N GLN A 94 6.92 9.30 4.93
CA GLN A 94 5.93 10.37 4.91
C GLN A 94 5.40 10.71 6.30
N GLY A 95 5.56 9.81 7.29
CA GLY A 95 5.11 10.02 8.66
C GLY A 95 3.78 9.37 8.99
N TYR A 96 3.29 8.43 8.18
CA TYR A 96 2.13 7.60 8.53
C TYR A 96 2.49 6.64 9.67
N TRP A 97 1.50 6.37 10.52
CA TRP A 97 1.64 5.50 11.68
C TRP A 97 1.07 4.12 11.44
N ASN A 98 -0.06 4.05 10.76
CA ASN A 98 -0.76 2.79 10.54
C ASN A 98 -1.08 2.58 9.05
N ALA A 99 -0.83 1.37 8.57
CA ALA A 99 -1.28 0.90 7.27
C ALA A 99 -2.32 -0.20 7.44
N TYR A 100 -3.47 -0.02 6.83
CA TYR A 100 -4.55 -1.00 6.82
C TYR A 100 -4.59 -1.75 5.50
N GLY A 101 -4.83 -3.07 5.56
CA GLY A 101 -5.25 -3.90 4.45
C GLY A 101 -6.69 -4.32 4.66
N VAL A 102 -7.56 -4.11 3.67
CA VAL A 102 -8.96 -4.55 3.71
C VAL A 102 -9.13 -5.64 2.65
N LEU A 103 -9.30 -6.88 3.10
CA LEU A 103 -9.29 -8.06 2.24
C LEU A 103 -10.68 -8.69 2.15
N ALA A 104 -11.06 -9.18 0.97
CA ALA A 104 -12.17 -10.11 0.89
C ALA A 104 -11.89 -11.35 1.75
N ASP A 105 -12.88 -11.87 2.45
CA ASP A 105 -12.73 -13.01 3.35
C ASP A 105 -13.69 -14.14 2.90
N PRO A 106 -13.14 -15.34 2.54
CA PRO A 106 -11.75 -15.76 2.63
C PRO A 106 -10.87 -15.30 1.47
N ASN A 107 -9.59 -14.99 1.73
CA ASN A 107 -8.57 -14.72 0.72
C ASN A 107 -7.18 -15.18 1.22
N PRO A 108 -6.92 -16.49 1.28
CA PRO A 108 -5.72 -17.04 1.93
C PRO A 108 -4.40 -16.56 1.29
N GLU A 109 -4.37 -16.30 -0.03
CA GLU A 109 -3.18 -15.76 -0.70
C GLU A 109 -2.85 -14.34 -0.19
N SER A 110 -3.85 -13.48 -0.11
CA SER A 110 -3.68 -12.10 0.36
C SER A 110 -3.40 -12.05 1.86
N GLU A 111 -4.05 -12.93 2.65
CA GLU A 111 -3.79 -13.06 4.08
C GLU A 111 -2.32 -13.45 4.34
N ALA A 112 -1.83 -14.50 3.66
CA ALA A 112 -0.44 -14.94 3.79
C ALA A 112 0.55 -13.84 3.36
N PHE A 113 0.22 -13.11 2.28
CA PHE A 113 1.03 -11.99 1.81
C PHE A 113 1.12 -10.89 2.87
N HIS A 114 -0.01 -10.43 3.43
CA HIS A 114 -0.02 -9.37 4.45
C HIS A 114 0.67 -9.82 5.74
N THR A 115 0.45 -11.06 6.18
CA THR A 115 1.15 -11.66 7.33
C THR A 115 2.67 -11.62 7.16
N ALA A 116 3.18 -11.94 5.95
CA ALA A 116 4.61 -11.90 5.67
C ALA A 116 5.23 -10.49 5.78
N PHE A 117 4.43 -9.43 5.66
CA PHE A 117 4.84 -8.04 5.88
C PHE A 117 4.67 -7.56 7.32
N GLY A 118 4.11 -8.40 8.19
CA GLY A 118 3.89 -8.10 9.60
C GLY A 118 2.51 -7.53 9.93
N PHE A 119 1.57 -7.57 8.98
CA PHE A 119 0.19 -7.21 9.29
C PHE A 119 -0.46 -8.24 10.21
N VAL A 120 -1.29 -7.77 11.12
CA VAL A 120 -2.09 -8.58 12.04
C VAL A 120 -3.57 -8.41 11.70
N CYS A 121 -4.32 -9.50 11.70
CA CYS A 121 -5.77 -9.46 11.49
C CYS A 121 -6.48 -8.95 12.76
N GLU A 122 -7.06 -7.77 12.69
CA GLU A 122 -7.77 -7.12 13.79
C GLU A 122 -9.25 -7.52 13.86
N ALA A 123 -9.87 -7.75 12.71
CA ALA A 123 -11.30 -8.08 12.67
C ALA A 123 -11.70 -8.83 11.40
N ARG A 124 -12.78 -9.62 11.50
CA ARG A 124 -13.45 -10.29 10.37
C ARG A 124 -14.95 -10.02 10.43
N GLN A 125 -15.52 -9.61 9.30
CA GLN A 125 -16.95 -9.39 9.11
C GLN A 125 -17.48 -10.38 8.07
N LYS A 126 -18.37 -11.29 8.48
CA LYS A 126 -18.85 -12.39 7.62
C LYS A 126 -19.77 -11.92 6.47
N ARG A 127 -20.47 -10.79 6.62
CA ARG A 127 -21.48 -10.28 5.67
C ARG A 127 -21.32 -8.79 5.53
N SER A 128 -20.27 -8.39 4.81
CA SER A 128 -19.86 -6.99 4.67
C SER A 128 -20.25 -6.38 3.32
N GLY A 129 -20.24 -7.16 2.26
CA GLY A 129 -20.64 -6.73 0.93
C GLY A 129 -21.40 -7.82 0.19
N TYR A 130 -22.22 -7.43 -0.78
CA TYR A 130 -22.95 -8.36 -1.64
C TYR A 130 -22.39 -8.31 -3.06
N LYS A 131 -21.80 -9.40 -3.55
CA LYS A 131 -21.35 -9.56 -4.94
C LYS A 131 -21.33 -11.04 -5.27
N SER A 132 -22.27 -11.48 -6.14
CA SER A 132 -22.48 -12.91 -6.41
C SER A 132 -22.74 -13.72 -5.13
N GLY A 133 -23.39 -13.10 -4.13
CA GLY A 133 -23.60 -13.61 -2.77
C GLY A 133 -22.97 -12.68 -1.71
N TRP A 134 -23.31 -12.93 -0.45
CA TRP A 134 -22.70 -12.22 0.67
C TRP A 134 -21.21 -12.56 0.79
N GLN A 135 -20.37 -11.54 0.85
CA GLN A 135 -18.93 -11.65 1.01
C GLN A 135 -18.51 -11.14 2.39
N GLY A 136 -17.53 -11.81 2.98
CA GLY A 136 -16.86 -11.33 4.17
C GLY A 136 -15.75 -10.32 3.84
N VAL A 137 -15.29 -9.63 4.87
CA VAL A 137 -14.12 -8.74 4.83
C VAL A 137 -13.30 -8.94 6.08
N SER A 138 -11.99 -9.01 5.94
CA SER A 138 -11.04 -8.97 7.04
C SER A 138 -10.22 -7.67 7.02
N TYR A 139 -9.97 -7.14 8.20
CA TYR A 139 -9.21 -5.91 8.43
C TYR A 139 -7.86 -6.27 9.04
N TRP A 140 -6.81 -5.83 8.37
CA TRP A 140 -5.44 -6.12 8.74
C TRP A 140 -4.70 -4.83 9.02
N LEU A 141 -3.95 -4.79 10.12
CA LEU A 141 -3.20 -3.61 10.58
C LEU A 141 -1.70 -3.89 10.59
N LEU A 142 -0.92 -2.97 10.07
CA LEU A 142 0.52 -2.87 10.27
C LEU A 142 0.86 -1.53 10.93
N ALA A 143 1.46 -1.57 12.11
CA ALA A 143 2.10 -0.38 12.69
C ALA A 143 3.38 -0.04 11.90
N LEU A 144 3.39 1.10 11.24
CA LEU A 144 4.57 1.65 10.57
C LEU A 144 5.51 2.33 11.57
N ARG A 145 4.97 2.80 12.67
CA ARG A 145 5.69 3.28 13.86
C ARG A 145 5.20 2.53 15.09
N GLU A 146 6.14 2.16 15.95
CA GLU A 146 5.85 1.55 17.24
C GLU A 146 5.84 2.65 18.31
N GLY A 147 5.04 2.43 19.36
CA GLY A 147 4.93 3.38 20.48
C GLY A 147 3.54 4.02 20.59
N GLN A 148 3.36 4.77 21.68
CA GLN A 148 2.13 5.52 22.00
C GLN A 148 2.42 7.03 22.11
N GLU A 149 3.47 7.49 21.43
CA GLU A 149 3.84 8.91 21.40
C GLU A 149 2.78 9.71 20.62
N GLU A 150 2.61 10.96 21.00
CA GLU A 150 1.74 11.86 20.24
C GLU A 150 2.38 12.21 18.89
N PRO A 151 1.63 12.15 17.78
CA PRO A 151 2.13 12.59 16.49
C PRO A 151 2.54 14.06 16.50
N GLN A 152 3.80 14.36 16.23
CA GLN A 152 4.34 15.72 16.28
C GLN A 152 4.02 16.54 15.02
N ALA A 153 3.69 15.88 13.92
CA ALA A 153 3.38 16.52 12.64
C ALA A 153 2.44 15.64 11.80
N LEU A 154 1.71 16.26 10.90
CA LEU A 154 0.94 15.54 9.89
C LEU A 154 1.88 14.88 8.87
N PRO A 155 1.48 13.72 8.30
CA PRO A 155 2.20 13.13 7.19
C PRO A 155 2.37 14.10 6.03
N ALA A 156 3.55 14.10 5.40
CA ALA A 156 3.89 15.02 4.33
C ALA A 156 4.40 14.28 3.08
N PRO A 157 4.25 14.85 1.88
CA PRO A 157 4.82 14.27 0.67
C PRO A 157 6.33 14.06 0.81
N LEU A 158 6.85 13.03 0.16
CA LEU A 158 8.29 12.77 0.10
C LEU A 158 9.03 13.94 -0.55
N ALA A 159 10.22 14.25 -0.04
CA ALA A 159 11.11 15.19 -0.69
C ALA A 159 11.61 14.62 -2.03
N LYS A 160 12.06 15.55 -2.91
CA LYS A 160 12.61 15.18 -4.23
C LYS A 160 13.76 14.18 -4.06
N GLY A 161 13.74 13.12 -4.86
CA GLY A 161 14.74 12.06 -4.86
C GLY A 161 14.48 10.91 -3.88
N GLN A 162 13.71 11.12 -2.83
CA GLN A 162 13.45 10.06 -1.84
C GLN A 162 12.71 8.84 -2.42
N MET A 163 11.80 9.07 -3.36
CA MET A 163 11.09 7.95 -4.00
C MET A 163 12.04 7.11 -4.87
N GLU A 164 12.95 7.73 -5.60
CA GLU A 164 13.98 7.05 -6.40
C GLU A 164 14.90 6.19 -5.54
N GLU A 165 15.32 6.71 -4.37
CA GLU A 165 16.11 5.95 -3.39
C GLU A 165 15.35 4.72 -2.88
N ILE A 166 14.08 4.91 -2.51
CA ILE A 166 13.20 3.84 -2.03
C ILE A 166 13.06 2.75 -3.10
N LEU A 167 12.77 3.15 -4.34
CA LEU A 167 12.61 2.21 -5.46
C LEU A 167 13.91 1.46 -5.78
N ALA A 168 15.05 2.14 -5.73
CA ALA A 168 16.35 1.50 -5.92
C ALA A 168 16.62 0.45 -4.83
N ALA A 169 16.38 0.79 -3.57
CA ALA A 169 16.59 -0.13 -2.45
C ALA A 169 15.63 -1.34 -2.49
N ALA A 170 14.36 -1.12 -2.84
CA ALA A 170 13.39 -2.20 -2.99
C ALA A 170 13.74 -3.16 -4.15
N ARG A 171 14.30 -2.65 -5.26
CA ARG A 171 14.82 -3.48 -6.36
C ARG A 171 16.00 -4.36 -5.95
N LEU A 172 16.77 -3.95 -4.95
CA LEU A 172 17.84 -4.72 -4.34
C LEU A 172 17.35 -5.73 -3.29
N GLY A 173 16.03 -5.87 -3.11
CA GLY A 173 15.42 -6.82 -2.19
C GLY A 173 15.42 -6.39 -0.71
N LYS A 174 15.70 -5.11 -0.41
CA LYS A 174 15.65 -4.60 0.95
C LYS A 174 14.24 -4.57 1.51
N GLY A 175 14.11 -4.88 2.81
CA GLY A 175 12.85 -4.82 3.54
C GLY A 175 12.40 -3.38 3.80
N TRP A 176 11.09 -3.17 3.95
CA TRP A 176 10.54 -1.82 4.10
C TRP A 176 11.07 -1.08 5.34
N LYS A 177 11.29 -1.76 6.47
CA LYS A 177 11.88 -1.15 7.68
C LYS A 177 13.30 -0.63 7.40
N GLU A 178 14.15 -1.46 6.79
CA GLU A 178 15.51 -1.08 6.40
C GLU A 178 15.52 0.13 5.44
N ILE A 179 14.62 0.12 4.45
CA ILE A 179 14.48 1.21 3.49
C ILE A 179 14.00 2.50 4.18
N ALA A 180 13.05 2.40 5.10
CA ALA A 180 12.50 3.54 5.82
C ALA A 180 13.58 4.22 6.71
N GLU A 181 14.42 3.42 7.38
CA GLU A 181 15.48 3.90 8.27
C GLU A 181 16.70 4.44 7.55
N GLY A 182 16.98 3.97 6.33
CA GLY A 182 18.22 4.24 5.59
C GLY A 182 18.52 5.73 5.38
N SER A 183 17.50 6.58 5.25
CA SER A 183 17.66 8.04 5.11
C SER A 183 17.86 8.78 6.44
N SER A 184 17.35 8.24 7.55
CA SER A 184 17.53 8.86 8.88
C SER A 184 19.00 8.83 9.30
N ARG A 185 19.72 7.75 8.97
CA ARG A 185 21.17 7.62 9.24
C ARG A 185 22.02 8.55 8.36
N ALA A 186 21.63 8.76 7.10
CA ALA A 186 22.32 9.70 6.20
C ALA A 186 22.12 11.16 6.62
N ALA A 187 20.90 11.53 7.01
CA ALA A 187 20.59 12.89 7.49
C ALA A 187 21.22 13.22 8.85
N ALA A 188 21.38 12.22 9.73
CA ALA A 188 22.07 12.40 11.01
C ALA A 188 23.59 12.59 10.82
N ARG A 189 24.23 11.91 9.86
CA ARG A 189 25.65 12.10 9.51
C ARG A 189 25.94 13.47 8.89
N ALA A 190 25.06 13.98 8.02
CA ALA A 190 25.22 15.28 7.36
C ALA A 190 25.03 16.48 8.31
N LYS A 191 24.54 16.29 9.54
CA LYS A 191 24.43 17.34 10.56
C LYS A 191 25.60 17.35 11.55
N THR A 192 26.51 16.39 11.43
CA THR A 192 27.66 16.21 12.34
C THR A 192 29.00 16.54 11.67
N GLU A 193 28.98 16.86 10.38
CA GLU A 193 30.07 17.41 9.57
C GLU A 193 29.81 18.90 9.30
#